data_e3a40e7c6f9f71871046df651491f7d9
#
_entry.id   e3a40e7c6f9f71871046df651491f7d9
#
_cell.length_a   1.000
_cell.length_b   1.000
_cell.length_c   1.000
_cell.angle_alpha   90.00
_cell.angle_beta   90.00
_cell.angle_gamma   90.00
#
_symmetry.space_group_name_H-M   'P 1'
#
loop_
_entity.id
_entity.type
_entity.pdbx_description
1 polymer ?
#
loop_
_entity_poly.entity_id
_entity_poly.type
_entity_poly.pdbx_seq_one_letter_code
_entity_poly.pdbx_strand_id
1 'polypeptide(L)'
;MLVRLDALFEAILGIVLLLVVAAGVLDGSDFPHPVGTGLLLIAGLLLLALCGLIWGGRVDVRALAIGNAVSALAGLVWLVLADGWSSAGAWLVGVTVAVLAVLAAAQAATLRA
;
A
#
# COMPACT_ATOMS: atom_id res chain seq x y z
N MET A 1 15.38 -2.26 11.45
CA MET A 1 15.29 -1.02 10.64
C MET A 1 14.26 -1.15 9.51
N LEU A 2 14.35 -2.16 8.65
CA LEU A 2 13.40 -2.32 7.55
C LEU A 2 11.95 -2.53 8.01
N VAL A 3 11.75 -3.22 9.13
CA VAL A 3 10.41 -3.41 9.70
C VAL A 3 9.80 -2.07 10.12
N ARG A 4 10.60 -1.18 10.72
CA ARG A 4 10.12 0.15 11.12
C ARG A 4 9.88 1.07 9.93
N LEU A 5 10.71 0.95 8.88
CA LEU A 5 10.48 1.67 7.62
C LEU A 5 9.18 1.23 6.96
N ASP A 6 8.89 -0.06 7.00
CA ASP A 6 7.63 -0.62 6.49
C ASP A 6 6.45 -0.08 7.28
N ALA A 7 6.52 -0.10 8.62
CA ALA A 7 5.47 0.46 9.47
C ALA A 7 5.25 1.96 9.18
N LEU A 8 6.33 2.72 9.04
CA LEU A 8 6.27 4.14 8.72
C LEU A 8 5.62 4.38 7.37
N PHE A 9 5.98 3.59 6.35
CA PHE A 9 5.37 3.67 5.02
C PHE A 9 3.86 3.40 5.09
N GLU A 10 3.45 2.35 5.79
CA GLU A 10 2.04 2.02 5.96
C GLU A 10 1.27 3.14 6.67
N ALA A 11 1.86 3.75 7.69
CA ALA A 11 1.25 4.87 8.40
C ALA A 11 1.09 6.09 7.49
N ILE A 12 2.14 6.45 6.76
CA ILE A 12 2.10 7.60 5.84
C ILE A 12 1.06 7.37 4.75
N LEU A 13 1.09 6.20 4.12
CA LEU A 13 0.14 5.86 3.05
C LEU A 13 -1.30 5.88 3.56
N GLY A 14 -1.55 5.30 4.73
CA GLY A 14 -2.88 5.29 5.34
C GLY A 14 -3.39 6.68 5.66
N ILE A 15 -2.55 7.52 6.27
CA ILE A 15 -2.91 8.92 6.61
C ILE A 15 -3.14 9.72 5.33
N VAL A 16 -2.26 9.63 4.36
CA VAL A 16 -2.40 10.35 3.08
C VAL A 16 -3.68 9.93 2.38
N LEU A 17 -3.96 8.64 2.32
CA LEU A 17 -5.18 8.14 1.67
C LEU A 17 -6.43 8.67 2.36
N LEU A 18 -6.49 8.64 3.69
CA LEU A 18 -7.63 9.17 4.44
C LEU A 18 -7.80 10.67 4.23
N LEU A 19 -6.71 11.44 4.23
CA LEU A 19 -6.75 12.89 4.05
C LEU A 19 -7.19 13.28 2.64
N VAL A 20 -6.66 12.64 1.60
CA VAL A 20 -7.02 12.98 0.22
C VAL A 20 -8.46 12.61 -0.09
N VAL A 21 -8.97 11.53 0.48
CA VAL A 21 -10.37 11.13 0.32
C VAL A 21 -11.29 12.07 1.10
N ALA A 22 -10.94 12.39 2.35
CA ALA A 22 -11.72 13.32 3.18
C ALA A 22 -11.78 14.73 2.58
N ALA A 23 -10.68 15.18 1.96
CA ALA A 23 -10.61 16.48 1.30
C ALA A 23 -11.28 16.50 -0.08
N GLY A 24 -11.73 15.37 -0.61
CA GLY A 24 -12.35 15.27 -1.93
C GLY A 24 -11.36 15.31 -3.11
N VAL A 25 -10.06 15.16 -2.85
CA VAL A 25 -9.03 15.14 -3.90
C VAL A 25 -9.08 13.83 -4.68
N LEU A 26 -9.27 12.71 -3.99
CA LEU A 26 -9.48 11.39 -4.58
C LEU A 26 -10.79 10.80 -4.07
N ASP A 27 -11.47 10.06 -4.94
CA ASP A 27 -12.66 9.29 -4.58
C ASP A 27 -12.72 8.00 -5.40
N GLY A 28 -13.84 7.28 -5.32
CA GLY A 28 -14.00 6.02 -6.04
C GLY A 28 -13.91 6.17 -7.57
N SER A 29 -14.14 7.37 -8.13
CA SER A 29 -14.05 7.63 -9.57
C SER A 29 -12.61 7.67 -10.09
N ASP A 30 -11.62 7.80 -9.21
CA ASP A 30 -10.20 7.78 -9.57
C ASP A 30 -9.66 6.36 -9.78
N PHE A 31 -10.46 5.35 -9.46
CA PHE A 31 -10.07 3.94 -9.48
C PHE A 31 -11.04 3.10 -10.32
N PRO A 32 -10.60 1.95 -10.84
CA PRO A 32 -11.48 1.03 -11.53
C PRO A 32 -12.62 0.52 -10.66
N HIS A 33 -13.78 0.26 -11.25
CA HIS A 33 -14.86 -0.45 -10.56
C HIS A 33 -14.39 -1.85 -10.13
N PRO A 34 -14.84 -2.34 -8.97
CA PRO A 34 -15.88 -1.84 -8.08
C PRO A 34 -15.38 -0.98 -6.90
N VAL A 35 -14.21 -0.37 -7.00
CA VAL A 35 -13.65 0.43 -5.90
C VAL A 35 -14.50 1.68 -5.70
N GLY A 36 -15.02 1.85 -4.49
CA GLY A 36 -15.77 3.03 -4.09
C GLY A 36 -15.03 3.83 -3.02
N THR A 37 -15.51 5.04 -2.76
CA THR A 37 -14.94 5.93 -1.74
C THR A 37 -14.89 5.27 -0.36
N GLY A 38 -15.95 4.54 0.01
CA GLY A 38 -15.98 3.81 1.28
C GLY A 38 -14.89 2.75 1.38
N LEU A 39 -14.58 2.05 0.29
CA LEU A 39 -13.51 1.07 0.26
C LEU A 39 -12.13 1.73 0.43
N LEU A 40 -11.94 2.92 -0.14
CA LEU A 40 -10.70 3.69 0.05
C LEU A 40 -10.50 4.08 1.52
N LEU A 41 -11.56 4.50 2.21
CA LEU A 41 -11.51 4.81 3.65
C LEU A 41 -11.16 3.58 4.47
N ILE A 42 -11.79 2.44 4.16
CA ILE A 42 -11.49 1.16 4.84
C ILE A 42 -10.03 0.78 4.60
N ALA A 43 -9.53 0.92 3.38
CA ALA A 43 -8.13 0.63 3.06
C ALA A 43 -7.16 1.49 3.88
N GLY A 44 -7.44 2.78 4.00
CA GLY A 44 -6.63 3.68 4.83
C GLY A 44 -6.60 3.25 6.30
N LEU A 45 -7.76 2.89 6.87
CA LEU A 45 -7.86 2.40 8.24
C LEU A 45 -7.12 1.08 8.44
N LEU A 46 -7.20 0.16 7.46
CA LEU A 46 -6.48 -1.11 7.51
C LEU A 46 -4.96 -0.91 7.46
N LEU A 47 -4.49 0.07 6.67
CA LEU A 47 -3.07 0.40 6.62
C LEU A 47 -2.57 0.91 7.98
N LEU A 48 -3.35 1.74 8.67
CA LEU A 48 -3.00 2.19 10.02
C LEU A 48 -3.00 1.05 11.03
N ALA A 49 -3.95 0.13 10.94
CA ALA A 49 -4.00 -1.07 11.79
C ALA A 49 -2.77 -1.95 11.53
N LEU A 50 -2.39 -2.14 10.27
CA LEU A 50 -1.20 -2.90 9.90
C LEU A 50 0.08 -2.23 10.44
N CYS A 51 0.17 -0.91 10.37
CA CYS A 51 1.25 -0.15 10.97
C CYS A 51 1.39 -0.48 12.46
N GLY A 52 0.29 -0.50 13.20
CA GLY A 52 0.28 -0.86 14.62
C GLY A 52 0.77 -2.28 14.88
N LEU A 53 0.35 -3.24 14.06
CA LEU A 53 0.80 -4.62 14.17
C LEU A 53 2.30 -4.78 13.91
N ILE A 54 2.80 -4.11 12.87
CA ILE A 54 4.22 -4.13 12.51
C ILE A 54 5.05 -3.49 13.62
N TRP A 55 4.64 -2.30 14.08
CA TRP A 55 5.35 -1.58 15.13
C TRP A 55 5.39 -2.36 16.44
N GLY A 56 4.31 -3.09 16.74
CA GLY A 56 4.22 -3.94 17.92
C GLY A 56 4.99 -5.26 17.82
N GLY A 57 5.70 -5.50 16.74
CA GLY A 57 6.51 -6.72 16.56
C GLY A 57 5.68 -7.97 16.28
N ARG A 58 4.44 -7.82 15.85
CA ARG A 58 3.53 -8.92 15.55
C ARG A 58 3.72 -9.55 14.18
N VAL A 59 4.51 -8.90 13.32
CA VAL A 59 4.76 -9.32 11.95
C VAL A 59 6.27 -9.40 11.75
N ASP A 60 6.77 -10.55 11.30
CA ASP A 60 8.20 -10.73 11.05
C ASP A 60 8.62 -10.24 9.65
N VAL A 61 9.93 -10.11 9.43
CA VAL A 61 10.51 -9.63 8.17
C VAL A 61 10.12 -10.54 7.00
N ARG A 62 10.06 -11.85 7.22
CA ARG A 62 9.71 -12.81 6.17
C ARG A 62 8.27 -12.61 5.68
N ALA A 63 7.34 -12.46 6.63
CA ALA A 63 5.94 -12.19 6.31
C ALA A 63 5.79 -10.86 5.58
N LEU A 64 6.53 -9.82 5.99
CA LEU A 64 6.52 -8.53 5.32
C LEU A 64 7.08 -8.62 3.90
N ALA A 65 8.19 -9.33 3.70
CA ALA A 65 8.78 -9.51 2.37
C ALA A 65 7.81 -10.20 1.42
N ILE A 66 7.16 -11.27 1.86
CA ILE A 66 6.18 -11.99 1.06
C ILE A 66 4.95 -11.13 0.79
N GLY A 67 4.40 -10.50 1.83
CA GLY A 67 3.23 -9.64 1.71
C GLY A 67 3.47 -8.46 0.77
N ASN A 68 4.61 -7.79 0.89
CA ASN A 68 4.97 -6.67 0.03
C ASN A 68 5.17 -7.11 -1.43
N ALA A 69 5.81 -8.26 -1.66
CA ALA A 69 6.01 -8.80 -3.01
C ALA A 69 4.67 -9.17 -3.67
N VAL A 70 3.79 -9.85 -2.94
CA VAL A 70 2.47 -10.22 -3.44
C VAL A 70 1.63 -8.98 -3.71
N SER A 71 1.65 -8.01 -2.81
CA SER A 71 0.90 -6.76 -2.96
C SER A 71 1.41 -5.92 -4.13
N ALA A 72 2.73 -5.85 -4.32
CA ALA A 72 3.33 -5.14 -5.45
C ALA A 72 2.93 -5.80 -6.77
N LEU A 73 2.98 -7.12 -6.86
CA LEU A 73 2.57 -7.85 -8.05
C LEU A 73 1.08 -7.67 -8.35
N ALA A 74 0.24 -7.81 -7.33
CA ALA A 74 -1.19 -7.62 -7.46
C ALA A 74 -1.54 -6.20 -7.92
N GLY A 75 -0.88 -5.19 -7.34
CA GLY A 75 -1.07 -3.79 -7.72
C GLY A 75 -0.62 -3.52 -9.15
N LEU A 76 0.49 -4.10 -9.57
CA LEU A 76 0.99 -3.95 -10.94
C LEU A 76 0.03 -4.59 -11.96
N VAL A 77 -0.45 -5.80 -11.69
CA VAL A 77 -1.43 -6.48 -12.55
C VAL A 77 -2.71 -5.65 -12.64
N TRP A 78 -3.17 -5.10 -11.53
CA TRP A 78 -4.34 -4.24 -11.50
C TRP A 78 -4.15 -2.98 -12.34
N LEU A 79 -2.99 -2.31 -12.22
CA LEU A 79 -2.67 -1.13 -13.03
C LEU A 79 -2.67 -1.41 -14.53
N VAL A 80 -2.15 -2.57 -14.93
CA VAL A 80 -1.98 -2.93 -16.35
C VAL A 80 -3.29 -3.41 -16.96
N LEU A 81 -4.07 -4.21 -16.22
CA LEU A 81 -5.22 -4.92 -16.79
C LEU A 81 -6.55 -4.22 -16.57
N ALA A 82 -6.69 -3.39 -15.54
CA ALA A 82 -7.96 -2.72 -15.25
C ALA A 82 -8.05 -1.34 -15.90
N ASP A 83 -9.26 -0.98 -16.31
CA ASP A 83 -9.57 0.34 -16.86
C ASP A 83 -10.27 1.20 -15.81
N GLY A 84 -10.35 2.50 -16.06
CA GLY A 84 -11.08 3.42 -15.17
C GLY A 84 -10.19 4.18 -14.21
N TRP A 85 -8.87 4.19 -14.44
CA TRP A 85 -7.94 4.97 -13.65
C TRP A 85 -7.98 6.44 -14.01
N SER A 86 -8.00 7.32 -12.98
CA SER A 86 -7.56 8.70 -13.17
C SER A 86 -6.02 8.76 -13.11
N SER A 87 -5.43 9.87 -13.56
CA SER A 87 -3.99 10.07 -13.43
C SER A 87 -3.55 10.03 -11.96
N ALA A 88 -4.30 10.67 -11.06
CA ALA A 88 -4.00 10.69 -9.63
C ALA A 88 -4.10 9.29 -9.01
N GLY A 89 -5.15 8.53 -9.32
CA GLY A 89 -5.32 7.17 -8.84
C GLY A 89 -4.21 6.23 -9.32
N ALA A 90 -3.87 6.30 -10.61
CA ALA A 90 -2.79 5.50 -11.19
C ALA A 90 -1.43 5.85 -10.59
N TRP A 91 -1.14 7.14 -10.37
CA TRP A 91 0.08 7.57 -9.70
C TRP A 91 0.18 7.05 -8.28
N LEU A 92 -0.90 7.16 -7.50
CA LEU A 92 -0.92 6.67 -6.12
C LEU A 92 -0.59 5.18 -6.06
N VAL A 93 -1.26 4.37 -6.85
CA VAL A 93 -1.02 2.91 -6.87
C VAL A 93 0.35 2.59 -7.46
N GLY A 94 0.76 3.29 -8.51
CA GLY A 94 2.07 3.10 -9.13
C GLY A 94 3.23 3.36 -8.18
N VAL A 95 3.18 4.47 -7.44
CA VAL A 95 4.19 4.78 -6.40
C VAL A 95 4.16 3.74 -5.29
N THR A 96 2.97 3.33 -4.86
CA THR A 96 2.81 2.30 -3.84
C THR A 96 3.44 0.98 -4.29
N VAL A 97 3.17 0.54 -5.51
CA VAL A 97 3.77 -0.68 -6.09
C VAL A 97 5.29 -0.59 -6.09
N ALA A 98 5.84 0.54 -6.52
CA ALA A 98 7.30 0.74 -6.56
C ALA A 98 7.92 0.65 -5.17
N VAL A 99 7.33 1.31 -4.17
CA VAL A 99 7.82 1.27 -2.78
C VAL A 99 7.71 -0.14 -2.21
N LEU A 100 6.59 -0.81 -2.41
CA LEU A 100 6.40 -2.19 -1.93
C LEU A 100 7.41 -3.16 -2.56
N ALA A 101 7.71 -3.00 -3.84
CA ALA A 101 8.71 -3.82 -4.53
C ALA A 101 10.11 -3.60 -3.94
N VAL A 102 10.49 -2.35 -3.69
CA VAL A 102 11.78 -2.01 -3.09
C VAL A 102 11.87 -2.56 -1.66
N LEU A 103 10.82 -2.39 -0.85
CA LEU A 103 10.78 -2.95 0.50
C LEU A 103 10.89 -4.47 0.49
N ALA A 104 10.16 -5.14 -0.40
CA ALA A 104 10.21 -6.60 -0.53
C ALA A 104 11.61 -7.08 -0.89
N ALA A 105 12.27 -6.42 -1.85
CA ALA A 105 13.62 -6.76 -2.25
C ALA A 105 14.63 -6.56 -1.13
N ALA A 106 14.55 -5.43 -0.42
CA ALA A 106 15.44 -5.12 0.70
C ALA A 106 15.25 -6.11 1.86
N GLN A 107 13.98 -6.43 2.19
CA GLN A 107 13.66 -7.39 3.25
C GLN A 107 14.11 -8.80 2.88
N ALA A 108 13.90 -9.22 1.63
CA ALA A 108 14.38 -10.53 1.15
C ALA A 108 15.92 -10.62 1.22
N ALA A 109 16.62 -9.53 0.90
CA ALA A 109 18.08 -9.50 0.99
C ALA A 109 18.57 -9.71 2.44
N THR A 110 17.86 -9.19 3.45
CA THR A 110 18.23 -9.41 4.86
C THR A 110 18.03 -10.85 5.29
N LEU A 111 17.08 -11.57 4.68
CA LEU A 111 16.84 -12.99 4.99
C LEU A 111 17.92 -13.91 4.44
N ARG A 112 18.66 -13.46 3.43
CA ARG A 112 19.78 -14.22 2.84
C ARG A 112 21.10 -14.02 3.58
N ALA A 113 21.20 -12.94 4.31
CA ALA A 113 22.39 -12.64 5.14
C ALA A 113 22.42 -13.43 6.48
#